data_aff4eab7d9e9816ab7473c9fcdae85c2
#
_entry.id   aff4eab7d9e9816ab7473c9fcdae85c2
#
_cell.length_a   1.000
_cell.length_b   1.000
_cell.length_c   1.000
_cell.angle_alpha   90.00
_cell.angle_beta   90.00
_cell.angle_gamma   90.00
#
_symmetry.space_group_name_H-M   'P 1'
#
loop_
_entity.id
_entity.type
_entity.pdbx_description
1 polymer ?
#
loop_
_entity_poly.entity_id
_entity_poly.type
_entity_poly.pdbx_seq_one_letter_code
_entity_poly.pdbx_strand_id
1 'polypeptide(L)' 'MAIVNVKYMEILVRTVAVNVPDTLTDEQKLTQAVEIGKRHYFDEKVILGQDDLDSREICAEYKQETKDYEAF' A
#
# COMPACT_ATOMS: atom_id res chain seq x y z
N MET A 1 -23.14 -23.36 -17.68
CA MET A 1 -21.97 -23.01 -16.85
C MET A 1 -22.10 -21.57 -16.38
N ALA A 2 -21.83 -21.29 -15.12
CA ALA A 2 -21.90 -19.95 -14.58
C ALA A 2 -20.49 -19.36 -14.47
N ILE A 3 -20.40 -18.05 -14.69
CA ILE A 3 -19.14 -17.31 -14.54
C ILE A 3 -19.27 -16.41 -13.33
N VAL A 4 -18.36 -16.56 -12.38
CA VAL A 4 -18.30 -15.76 -11.15
C VAL A 4 -16.98 -14.98 -11.19
N ASN A 5 -17.05 -13.68 -10.96
CA ASN A 5 -15.87 -12.85 -10.91
C ASN A 5 -15.26 -12.90 -9.51
N VAL A 6 -13.95 -13.15 -9.45
CA VAL A 6 -13.20 -13.17 -8.21
C VAL A 6 -12.25 -11.97 -8.23
N LYS A 7 -12.30 -11.18 -7.17
CA LYS A 7 -11.45 -9.98 -7.04
C LYS A 7 -10.41 -10.23 -5.96
N TYR A 8 -9.15 -10.05 -6.34
CA TYR A 8 -8.01 -10.18 -5.44
C TYR A 8 -7.53 -8.80 -5.04
N MET A 9 -7.19 -8.63 -3.77
CA MET A 9 -6.62 -7.39 -3.30
C MET A 9 -5.41 -7.68 -2.40
N GLU A 10 -4.28 -7.02 -2.66
CA GLU A 10 -3.08 -7.10 -1.85
C GLU A 10 -2.72 -5.72 -1.34
N ILE A 11 -2.29 -5.63 -0.08
CA ILE A 11 -1.78 -4.39 0.50
C ILE A 11 -0.30 -4.61 0.80
N LEU A 12 0.53 -3.77 0.18
CA LEU A 12 1.98 -3.81 0.33
C LEU A 12 2.42 -2.62 1.17
N VAL A 13 3.25 -2.87 2.16
CA VAL A 13 3.72 -1.83 3.09
C VAL A 13 5.23 -1.97 3.28
N ARG A 14 5.95 -0.86 3.19
CA ARG A 14 7.37 -0.81 3.53
C ARG A 14 7.68 0.45 4.31
N THR A 15 8.46 0.31 5.37
CA THR A 15 8.93 1.44 6.17
C THR A 15 10.39 1.70 5.85
N VAL A 16 10.70 2.94 5.48
CA VAL A 16 12.06 3.37 5.15
C VAL A 16 12.40 4.59 5.98
N ALA A 17 13.57 4.57 6.62
CA ALA A 17 14.05 5.71 7.38
C ALA A 17 14.53 6.82 6.45
N VAL A 18 14.13 8.06 6.74
CA VAL A 18 14.50 9.25 5.99
C VAL A 18 15.13 10.25 6.95
N ASN A 19 16.28 10.80 6.57
CA ASN A 19 16.96 11.82 7.37
C ASN A 19 16.39 13.21 7.09
N VAL A 20 16.07 13.94 8.16
CA VAL A 20 15.61 15.32 8.08
C VAL A 20 16.39 16.16 9.11
N PRO A 21 16.51 17.50 8.94
CA PRO A 21 17.23 18.34 9.89
C PRO A 21 16.60 18.32 11.28
N ASP A 22 17.45 18.25 12.31
CA ASP A 22 17.00 18.22 13.71
C ASP A 22 16.36 19.54 14.16
N THR A 23 16.65 20.62 13.47
CA THR A 23 16.18 21.97 13.81
C THR A 23 14.72 22.22 13.45
N LEU A 24 14.11 21.35 12.68
CA LEU A 24 12.70 21.47 12.30
C LEU A 24 11.78 21.08 13.45
N THR A 25 10.56 21.62 13.46
CA THR A 25 9.51 21.11 14.37
C THR A 25 9.12 19.70 13.97
N ASP A 26 8.46 18.97 14.87
CA ASP A 26 8.03 17.61 14.57
C ASP A 26 7.10 17.55 13.36
N GLU A 27 6.19 18.53 13.25
CA GLU A 27 5.28 18.61 12.10
C GLU A 27 6.04 18.87 10.80
N GLN A 28 7.02 19.76 10.83
CA GLN A 28 7.87 20.04 9.67
C GLN A 28 8.70 18.83 9.27
N LYS A 29 9.20 18.08 10.25
CA LYS A 29 9.94 16.84 9.99
C LYS A 29 9.07 15.83 9.25
N LEU A 30 7.84 15.65 9.70
CA LEU A 30 6.89 14.73 9.04
C LEU A 30 6.59 15.17 7.63
N THR A 31 6.30 16.44 7.42
CA THR A 31 5.98 16.99 6.10
C THR A 31 7.16 16.82 5.14
N GLN A 32 8.36 17.14 5.59
CA GLN A 32 9.54 17.01 4.74
C GLN A 32 9.86 15.56 4.42
N ALA A 33 9.71 14.65 5.40
CA ALA A 33 9.92 13.24 5.19
C ALA A 33 8.97 12.66 4.14
N VAL A 34 7.70 13.08 4.17
CA VAL A 34 6.71 12.65 3.16
C VAL A 34 7.11 13.12 1.77
N GLU A 35 7.55 14.37 1.63
CA GLU A 35 7.99 14.91 0.34
C GLU A 35 9.20 14.15 -0.21
N ILE A 36 10.16 13.82 0.66
CA ILE A 36 11.32 13.02 0.28
C ILE A 36 10.88 11.62 -0.14
N GLY A 37 9.97 11.02 0.62
CA GLY A 37 9.43 9.69 0.33
C GLY A 37 8.73 9.62 -1.02
N LYS A 38 7.91 10.62 -1.33
CA LYS A 38 7.26 10.72 -2.64
C LYS A 38 8.28 10.77 -3.77
N ARG A 39 9.33 11.58 -3.59
CA ARG A 39 10.38 11.72 -4.58
C ARG A 39 11.12 10.41 -4.82
N HIS A 40 11.46 9.71 -3.72
CA HIS A 40 12.12 8.40 -3.82
C HIS A 40 11.25 7.37 -4.55
N TYR A 41 9.95 7.41 -4.32
CA TYR A 41 9.01 6.51 -5.00
C TYR A 41 8.99 6.79 -6.51
N PHE A 42 8.85 8.06 -6.91
CA PHE A 42 8.81 8.41 -8.33
C PHE A 42 10.16 8.22 -9.03
N ASP A 43 11.27 8.29 -8.29
CA ASP A 43 12.61 8.02 -8.81
C ASP A 43 12.95 6.53 -8.80
N GLU A 44 11.99 5.67 -8.48
CA GLU A 44 12.14 4.21 -8.42
C GLU A 44 13.21 3.74 -7.43
N LYS A 45 13.49 4.53 -6.39
CA LYS A 45 14.38 4.14 -5.30
C LYS A 45 13.69 3.28 -4.26
N VAL A 46 12.35 3.32 -4.22
CA VAL A 46 11.53 2.49 -3.36
C VAL A 46 10.51 1.77 -4.25
N ILE A 47 10.68 0.46 -4.39
CA ILE A 47 9.79 -0.38 -5.18
C ILE A 47 9.23 -1.44 -4.26
N LEU A 48 7.89 -1.44 -4.09
CA LEU A 48 7.22 -2.42 -3.26
C LEU A 48 7.07 -3.73 -4.03
N GLY A 49 7.34 -4.83 -3.35
CA GLY A 49 7.25 -6.16 -3.93
C GLY A 49 6.58 -7.15 -2.99
N GLN A 50 6.60 -8.42 -3.33
CA GLN A 50 5.93 -9.46 -2.54
C GLN A 50 6.48 -9.57 -1.11
N ASP A 51 7.73 -9.22 -0.89
CA ASP A 51 8.32 -9.21 0.44
C ASP A 51 7.69 -8.16 1.36
N ASP A 52 6.96 -7.20 0.79
CA ASP A 52 6.30 -6.11 1.50
C ASP A 52 4.81 -6.41 1.75
N LEU A 53 4.36 -7.60 1.44
CA LEU A 53 2.95 -7.98 1.57
C LEU A 53 2.52 -7.94 3.03
N ASP A 54 1.58 -7.05 3.36
CA ASP A 54 1.02 -6.89 4.69
C ASP A 54 -0.25 -7.69 4.86
N SER A 55 -1.15 -7.59 3.88
CA SER A 55 -2.40 -8.33 3.92
C SER A 55 -2.89 -8.64 2.51
N ARG A 56 -3.72 -9.64 2.41
CA ARG A 56 -4.38 -9.99 1.15
C ARG A 56 -5.79 -10.42 1.43
N GLU A 57 -6.68 -10.05 0.53
CA GLU A 57 -8.09 -10.32 0.66
C GLU A 57 -8.66 -10.77 -0.67
N ILE A 58 -9.78 -11.50 -0.60
CA ILE A 58 -10.48 -12.01 -1.77
C ILE A 58 -11.97 -11.80 -1.60
N CYS A 59 -12.65 -11.48 -2.69
CA CYS A 59 -14.10 -11.45 -2.71
C CYS A 59 -14.61 -11.99 -4.04
N ALA A 60 -15.89 -12.27 -4.12
CA ALA A 60 -16.52 -12.79 -5.33
C ALA A 60 -17.80 -12.04 -5.61
N GLU A 61 -18.11 -11.88 -6.91
CA GLU A 61 -19.32 -11.24 -7.39
C GLU A 61 -19.99 -12.10 -8.42
N TYR A 62 -21.32 -12.32 -8.27
CA TYR A 62 -22.10 -13.05 -9.22
C TYR A 62 -23.45 -12.38 -9.38
N LYS A 63 -23.75 -11.90 -10.59
CA LYS A 63 -24.93 -11.09 -10.89
C LYS A 63 -24.96 -9.88 -9.94
N GLN A 64 -25.98 -9.76 -9.07
CA GLN A 64 -26.08 -8.66 -8.13
C GLN A 64 -25.69 -9.05 -6.70
N GLU A 65 -25.20 -10.28 -6.53
CA GLU A 65 -24.79 -10.78 -5.24
C GLU A 65 -23.27 -10.68 -5.10
N THR A 66 -22.82 -10.32 -3.90
CA THR A 66 -21.42 -10.15 -3.59
C THR A 66 -21.09 -10.87 -2.31
N LYS A 67 -20.04 -11.68 -2.33
CA LYS A 67 -19.46 -12.20 -1.11
C LYS A 67 -18.37 -11.23 -0.66
N ASP A 68 -18.46 -10.73 0.57
CA ASP A 68 -17.56 -9.72 1.11
C ASP A 68 -16.11 -10.20 1.15
N TYR A 69 -15.20 -9.24 1.28
CA TYR A 69 -13.78 -9.53 1.38
C TYR A 69 -13.47 -10.39 2.59
N GLU A 70 -12.60 -11.36 2.39
CA GLU A 70 -12.06 -12.18 3.47
C GLU A 70 -10.56 -12.36 3.29
N ALA A 71 -9.82 -12.39 4.38
CA ALA A 71 -8.38 -12.63 4.37
C ALA A 71 -8.09 -14.09 4.00
N PHE A 72 -6.98 -14.31 3.35
CA PHE A 72 -6.59 -15.68 2.98
C PHE A 72 -5.07 -15.88 2.95
#